data_ad2eeca884b49618fae21d74e4b846a1
#
_entry.id   ad2eeca884b49618fae21d74e4b846a1
#
_cell.length_a   1.000
_cell.length_b   1.000
_cell.length_c   1.000
_cell.angle_alpha   90.00
_cell.angle_beta   90.00
_cell.angle_gamma   90.00
#
_symmetry.space_group_name_H-M   'P 1'
#
loop_
_entity.id
_entity.type
_entity.pdbx_description
1 polymer ?
#
loop_
_entity_poly.entity_id
_entity_poly.type
_entity_poly.pdbx_seq_one_letter_code
_entity_poly.pdbx_strand_id
1 'polypeptide(L)'
;MRKKRIVRLAWVILLAIFVVVPMRVDAMQIFVKTLTGKHITLEVEPTDRIVDVKDKIEEKEGIDSSEQILIFAGKELIDESTLQDYSIGKDSTLHLTLKSSFMSIGKKQIPLVITGDGLYVDEYEDGKYTYKGVDPANYIMFNDELWRIISIENDSLKLIKETPLEEKKAFSENWEYKNDIDFSNAPLLIDLNGEYYSGLNSFSKELILESSYNAGTISYRLLQSGTIPDLLSQESNIQIHNRVGLPTVSDYIRANSNIEQCGTVTDEFHNMDVCGDTNWLVTMNQGNDFWLINPFATTDSDGDSTHDYAYISYVGNHLSYVMTDWKLDVRPVVNIGLDYDGIQLLGNGTRENPYQISKITVGNTTHGNITHTVDDNGLVTITIIPDKGYELDMLTVSGSNGNIEVGDYTFSLPEDGKATIVATFKAIPYQFTVGENATYQDTDLVFTLDGEFDLVNQVFINGKELNSSNYMITEGSTVLTLKNEYLKVLEEGIYELTVTYTTGVSATTTFIIEKQEDGIPSEKVENTIDNPKTYDSILFYIGLGLVSVVGLIGTSVYLKKETR
;
A
#
# COMPACT_ATOMS: atom_id res chain seq x y z
N MET A 1 -51.91 -74.31 6.88
CA MET A 1 -51.83 -72.82 7.12
C MET A 1 -50.57 -72.37 7.85
N ARG A 2 -49.92 -73.14 8.73
CA ARG A 2 -48.72 -72.74 9.46
C ARG A 2 -47.46 -72.56 8.57
N LYS A 3 -47.25 -73.42 7.57
CA LYS A 3 -46.04 -73.28 6.67
C LYS A 3 -45.99 -72.03 5.81
N LYS A 4 -47.15 -71.51 5.34
CA LYS A 4 -47.24 -70.28 4.53
C LYS A 4 -46.98 -69.01 5.36
N ARG A 5 -47.28 -69.04 6.65
CA ARG A 5 -46.97 -67.88 7.56
C ARG A 5 -45.49 -67.80 7.87
N ILE A 6 -44.78 -68.91 8.05
CA ILE A 6 -43.36 -68.95 8.33
C ILE A 6 -42.52 -68.45 7.12
N VAL A 7 -42.88 -68.83 5.90
CA VAL A 7 -42.23 -68.36 4.68
C VAL A 7 -42.45 -66.88 4.47
N ARG A 8 -43.63 -66.32 4.74
CA ARG A 8 -43.89 -64.85 4.65
C ARG A 8 -43.11 -64.08 5.74
N LEU A 9 -42.96 -64.63 6.95
CA LEU A 9 -42.20 -64.00 8.01
C LEU A 9 -40.69 -64.00 7.69
N ALA A 10 -40.18 -65.10 7.10
CA ALA A 10 -38.78 -65.20 6.64
C ALA A 10 -38.46 -64.21 5.53
N TRP A 11 -39.39 -63.96 4.57
CA TRP A 11 -39.22 -62.95 3.53
C TRP A 11 -39.27 -61.50 4.05
N VAL A 12 -40.10 -61.22 5.05
CA VAL A 12 -40.13 -59.89 5.71
C VAL A 12 -38.87 -59.64 6.53
N ILE A 13 -38.32 -60.66 7.20
CA ILE A 13 -37.07 -60.54 7.94
C ILE A 13 -35.90 -60.43 6.96
N LEU A 14 -35.90 -61.13 5.83
CA LEU A 14 -34.87 -61.00 4.80
C LEU A 14 -34.91 -59.62 4.13
N LEU A 15 -36.11 -59.07 3.89
CA LEU A 15 -36.28 -57.70 3.36
C LEU A 15 -35.85 -56.64 4.39
N ALA A 16 -36.10 -56.86 5.70
CA ALA A 16 -35.69 -55.97 6.77
C ALA A 16 -34.18 -55.97 6.99
N ILE A 17 -33.52 -57.11 6.75
CA ILE A 17 -32.03 -57.21 6.83
C ILE A 17 -31.37 -56.48 5.65
N PHE A 18 -32.04 -56.41 4.47
CA PHE A 18 -31.49 -55.70 3.31
C PHE A 18 -31.58 -54.17 3.43
N VAL A 19 -32.40 -53.64 4.36
CA VAL A 19 -32.57 -52.20 4.60
C VAL A 19 -31.62 -51.66 5.65
N VAL A 20 -30.81 -52.49 6.34
CA VAL A 20 -29.91 -52.08 7.42
C VAL A 20 -28.48 -52.59 7.17
N VAL A 21 -28.04 -52.75 5.92
CA VAL A 21 -26.60 -52.78 5.65
C VAL A 21 -26.20 -51.31 5.52
N PRO A 22 -25.49 -50.74 6.50
CA PRO A 22 -24.85 -49.46 6.25
C PRO A 22 -23.92 -49.63 5.06
N MET A 23 -24.20 -48.98 3.94
CA MET A 23 -23.20 -48.83 2.90
C MET A 23 -22.01 -48.22 3.59
N ARG A 24 -20.96 -49.01 3.79
CA ARG A 24 -19.65 -48.44 4.17
C ARG A 24 -19.21 -47.63 2.95
N VAL A 25 -19.39 -46.34 3.03
CA VAL A 25 -18.71 -45.45 2.14
C VAL A 25 -17.28 -45.48 2.63
N ASP A 26 -16.36 -46.00 1.81
CA ASP A 26 -14.96 -46.07 2.18
C ASP A 26 -14.40 -44.66 2.25
N ALA A 27 -13.86 -44.28 3.42
CA ALA A 27 -13.15 -43.03 3.59
C ALA A 27 -11.99 -42.99 2.59
N MET A 28 -11.81 -41.86 1.97
CA MET A 28 -10.75 -41.59 1.00
C MET A 28 -9.89 -40.43 1.45
N GLN A 29 -8.65 -40.43 1.05
CA GLN A 29 -7.72 -39.34 1.29
C GLN A 29 -7.78 -38.35 0.14
N ILE A 30 -7.87 -37.05 0.47
CA ILE A 30 -7.70 -35.93 -0.47
C ILE A 30 -6.66 -34.96 0.06
N PHE A 31 -6.14 -34.12 -0.82
CA PHE A 31 -5.20 -33.09 -0.49
C PHE A 31 -5.83 -31.71 -0.68
N VAL A 32 -5.50 -30.76 0.19
CA VAL A 32 -5.88 -29.35 0.02
C VAL A 32 -4.59 -28.54 0.01
N LYS A 33 -4.33 -27.85 -1.09
CA LYS A 33 -3.17 -26.96 -1.27
C LYS A 33 -3.60 -25.53 -0.97
N THR A 34 -2.90 -24.87 -0.04
CA THR A 34 -3.11 -23.45 0.27
C THR A 34 -2.39 -22.55 -0.73
N LEU A 35 -2.70 -21.26 -0.75
CA LEU A 35 -1.99 -20.26 -1.57
C LEU A 35 -0.49 -20.18 -1.24
N THR A 36 -0.10 -20.50 -0.01
CA THR A 36 1.31 -20.53 0.41
C THR A 36 2.02 -21.84 0.07
N GLY A 37 1.38 -22.71 -0.73
CA GLY A 37 1.95 -24.00 -1.12
C GLY A 37 1.86 -25.11 -0.05
N LYS A 38 1.29 -24.84 1.14
CA LYS A 38 1.12 -25.85 2.19
C LYS A 38 0.10 -26.90 1.75
N HIS A 39 0.44 -28.19 1.91
CA HIS A 39 -0.45 -29.31 1.66
C HIS A 39 -1.12 -29.78 2.95
N ILE A 40 -2.44 -29.85 2.97
CA ILE A 40 -3.28 -30.36 4.05
C ILE A 40 -3.87 -31.68 3.58
N THR A 41 -3.63 -32.76 4.27
CA THR A 41 -4.22 -34.06 3.96
C THR A 41 -5.50 -34.25 4.75
N LEU A 42 -6.61 -34.60 4.10
CA LEU A 42 -7.91 -34.81 4.74
C LEU A 42 -8.42 -36.22 4.46
N GLU A 43 -9.06 -36.83 5.46
CA GLU A 43 -9.86 -38.04 5.31
C GLU A 43 -11.33 -37.62 5.15
N VAL A 44 -11.92 -38.00 4.02
CA VAL A 44 -13.25 -37.60 3.61
C VAL A 44 -14.05 -38.77 3.03
N GLU A 45 -15.35 -38.62 2.94
CA GLU A 45 -16.22 -39.54 2.23
C GLU A 45 -16.75 -38.90 0.95
N PRO A 46 -16.99 -39.64 -0.15
CA PRO A 46 -17.53 -39.07 -1.38
C PRO A 46 -18.85 -38.30 -1.19
N THR A 47 -19.59 -38.62 -0.13
CA THR A 47 -20.85 -38.02 0.26
C THR A 47 -20.69 -36.78 1.16
N ASP A 48 -19.46 -36.45 1.62
CA ASP A 48 -19.23 -35.24 2.39
C ASP A 48 -19.57 -34.03 1.53
N ARG A 49 -20.28 -33.07 2.11
CA ARG A 49 -20.55 -31.78 1.46
C ARG A 49 -19.30 -30.91 1.54
N ILE A 50 -19.21 -29.97 0.67
CA ILE A 50 -18.09 -29.02 0.64
C ILE A 50 -17.96 -28.27 1.98
N VAL A 51 -19.07 -27.88 2.61
CA VAL A 51 -19.04 -27.27 3.95
C VAL A 51 -18.43 -28.21 4.99
N ASP A 52 -18.73 -29.52 4.94
CA ASP A 52 -18.16 -30.49 5.88
C ASP A 52 -16.63 -30.64 5.68
N VAL A 53 -16.15 -30.46 4.44
CA VAL A 53 -14.71 -30.43 4.12
C VAL A 53 -14.06 -29.16 4.67
N LYS A 54 -14.73 -28.01 4.54
CA LYS A 54 -14.26 -26.73 5.11
C LYS A 54 -14.16 -26.79 6.64
N ASP A 55 -15.13 -27.39 7.30
CA ASP A 55 -15.09 -27.60 8.76
C ASP A 55 -13.91 -28.49 9.19
N LYS A 56 -13.59 -29.53 8.40
CA LYS A 56 -12.40 -30.37 8.65
C LYS A 56 -11.09 -29.60 8.46
N ILE A 57 -11.05 -28.63 7.55
CA ILE A 57 -9.91 -27.72 7.36
C ILE A 57 -9.80 -26.78 8.56
N GLU A 58 -10.93 -26.20 9.02
CA GLU A 58 -10.98 -25.34 10.19
C GLU A 58 -10.49 -26.07 11.44
N GLU A 59 -10.97 -27.29 11.68
CA GLU A 59 -10.52 -28.12 12.82
C GLU A 59 -9.01 -28.37 12.79
N LYS A 60 -8.45 -28.57 11.59
CA LYS A 60 -7.04 -28.94 11.41
C LYS A 60 -6.08 -27.76 11.39
N GLU A 61 -6.50 -26.62 10.83
CA GLU A 61 -5.65 -25.48 10.52
C GLU A 61 -6.06 -24.20 11.25
N GLY A 62 -7.25 -24.18 11.87
CA GLY A 62 -7.77 -23.00 12.55
C GLY A 62 -8.25 -21.89 11.60
N ILE A 63 -8.52 -22.21 10.33
CA ILE A 63 -9.04 -21.28 9.33
C ILE A 63 -10.56 -21.35 9.35
N ASP A 64 -11.22 -20.24 9.68
CA ASP A 64 -12.70 -20.15 9.72
C ASP A 64 -13.32 -20.65 8.41
N SER A 65 -14.25 -21.62 8.50
CA SER A 65 -14.89 -22.24 7.33
C SER A 65 -15.66 -21.22 6.48
N SER A 66 -16.18 -20.16 7.08
CA SER A 66 -16.88 -19.09 6.37
C SER A 66 -15.95 -18.23 5.48
N GLU A 67 -14.65 -18.17 5.78
CA GLU A 67 -13.64 -17.46 5.01
C GLU A 67 -13.01 -18.34 3.91
N GLN A 68 -13.23 -19.66 3.94
CA GLN A 68 -12.63 -20.58 2.99
C GLN A 68 -13.36 -20.58 1.65
N ILE A 69 -12.58 -20.58 0.57
CA ILE A 69 -13.04 -20.89 -0.79
C ILE A 69 -12.27 -22.12 -1.26
N LEU A 70 -12.98 -23.20 -1.57
CA LEU A 70 -12.39 -24.43 -2.11
C LEU A 70 -12.64 -24.51 -3.61
N ILE A 71 -11.60 -24.97 -4.32
CA ILE A 71 -11.62 -25.07 -5.77
C ILE A 71 -11.08 -26.41 -6.23
N PHE A 72 -11.71 -26.92 -7.26
CA PHE A 72 -11.27 -28.12 -7.95
C PHE A 72 -11.48 -27.97 -9.45
N ALA A 73 -10.46 -28.33 -10.24
CA ALA A 73 -10.50 -28.23 -11.70
C ALA A 73 -10.95 -26.84 -12.18
N GLY A 74 -10.38 -25.76 -11.57
CA GLY A 74 -10.68 -24.37 -11.93
C GLY A 74 -12.08 -23.88 -11.55
N LYS A 75 -12.90 -24.65 -10.80
CA LYS A 75 -14.24 -24.29 -10.37
C LYS A 75 -14.31 -24.14 -8.87
N GLU A 76 -14.94 -23.05 -8.43
CA GLU A 76 -15.34 -22.88 -7.03
C GLU A 76 -16.38 -23.93 -6.64
N LEU A 77 -16.19 -24.53 -5.47
CA LEU A 77 -17.06 -25.56 -4.93
C LEU A 77 -18.15 -24.95 -4.05
N ILE A 78 -19.40 -25.35 -4.30
CA ILE A 78 -20.60 -24.85 -3.59
C ILE A 78 -20.79 -25.65 -2.30
N ASP A 79 -21.01 -24.98 -1.18
CA ASP A 79 -21.05 -25.56 0.17
C ASP A 79 -22.09 -26.70 0.34
N GLU A 80 -23.22 -26.61 -0.34
CA GLU A 80 -24.31 -27.61 -0.27
C GLU A 80 -24.07 -28.84 -1.14
N SER A 81 -23.14 -28.80 -2.11
CA SER A 81 -22.79 -29.90 -3.00
C SER A 81 -21.84 -30.88 -2.33
N THR A 82 -21.82 -32.11 -2.79
CA THR A 82 -20.94 -33.17 -2.30
C THR A 82 -19.67 -33.31 -3.14
N LEU A 83 -18.63 -33.95 -2.58
CA LEU A 83 -17.40 -34.27 -3.33
C LEU A 83 -17.71 -35.12 -4.57
N GLN A 84 -18.70 -36.02 -4.48
CA GLN A 84 -19.14 -36.85 -5.59
C GLN A 84 -19.76 -36.02 -6.72
N ASP A 85 -20.49 -34.92 -6.43
CA ASP A 85 -21.08 -34.06 -7.45
C ASP A 85 -20.05 -33.41 -8.35
N TYR A 86 -18.83 -33.19 -7.83
CA TYR A 86 -17.69 -32.66 -8.56
C TYR A 86 -16.73 -33.75 -9.08
N SER A 87 -17.09 -35.04 -8.92
CA SER A 87 -16.22 -36.18 -9.27
C SER A 87 -14.86 -36.16 -8.55
N ILE A 88 -14.80 -35.57 -7.35
CA ILE A 88 -13.61 -35.56 -6.51
C ILE A 88 -13.45 -36.94 -5.89
N GLY A 89 -12.35 -37.59 -6.22
CA GLY A 89 -12.01 -38.94 -5.78
C GLY A 89 -10.78 -38.99 -4.88
N LYS A 90 -10.35 -40.23 -4.59
CA LYS A 90 -9.13 -40.48 -3.83
C LYS A 90 -7.93 -39.80 -4.50
N ASP A 91 -7.05 -39.21 -3.66
CA ASP A 91 -5.82 -38.52 -4.04
C ASP A 91 -6.03 -37.25 -4.89
N SER A 92 -7.29 -36.77 -5.01
CA SER A 92 -7.58 -35.46 -5.62
C SER A 92 -6.98 -34.32 -4.79
N THR A 93 -6.51 -33.28 -5.47
CA THR A 93 -6.02 -32.05 -4.83
C THR A 93 -7.00 -30.92 -5.05
N LEU A 94 -7.51 -30.35 -3.96
CA LEU A 94 -8.31 -29.12 -3.95
C LEU A 94 -7.39 -27.94 -3.67
N HIS A 95 -7.74 -26.76 -4.15
CA HIS A 95 -7.06 -25.51 -3.81
C HIS A 95 -7.89 -24.74 -2.79
N LEU A 96 -7.24 -24.24 -1.73
CA LEU A 96 -7.84 -23.40 -0.70
C LEU A 96 -7.35 -21.97 -0.86
N THR A 97 -8.30 -21.04 -0.98
CA THR A 97 -8.06 -19.61 -0.79
C THR A 97 -9.01 -19.04 0.25
N LEU A 98 -8.74 -17.80 0.69
CA LEU A 98 -9.61 -17.07 1.60
C LEU A 98 -10.32 -15.94 0.85
N LYS A 99 -11.56 -15.62 1.25
CA LYS A 99 -12.33 -14.51 0.69
C LYS A 99 -11.61 -13.17 0.78
N SER A 100 -10.75 -13.03 1.78
CA SER A 100 -9.94 -11.84 2.04
C SER A 100 -8.48 -11.97 1.60
N SER A 101 -8.16 -12.92 0.69
CA SER A 101 -6.78 -13.07 0.21
C SER A 101 -6.36 -11.87 -0.65
N PHE A 102 -5.25 -11.27 -0.32
CA PHE A 102 -4.64 -10.19 -1.10
C PHE A 102 -3.11 -10.28 -1.07
N MET A 103 -2.48 -9.74 -2.10
CA MET A 103 -1.06 -9.44 -2.15
C MET A 103 -0.87 -7.98 -1.73
N SER A 104 0.12 -7.69 -0.89
CA SER A 104 0.43 -6.33 -0.47
C SER A 104 1.68 -5.81 -1.17
N ILE A 105 1.60 -4.60 -1.73
CA ILE A 105 2.73 -3.82 -2.23
C ILE A 105 2.74 -2.52 -1.44
N GLY A 106 3.66 -2.38 -0.51
CA GLY A 106 3.64 -1.30 0.46
C GLY A 106 2.30 -1.28 1.20
N LYS A 107 1.52 -0.20 1.07
CA LYS A 107 0.19 -0.07 1.66
C LYS A 107 -0.95 -0.57 0.76
N LYS A 108 -0.69 -0.80 -0.52
CA LYS A 108 -1.69 -1.25 -1.47
C LYS A 108 -1.97 -2.73 -1.32
N GLN A 109 -3.23 -3.08 -1.19
CA GLN A 109 -3.71 -4.46 -1.19
C GLN A 109 -4.36 -4.77 -2.55
N ILE A 110 -3.84 -5.78 -3.23
CA ILE A 110 -4.35 -6.26 -4.52
C ILE A 110 -5.05 -7.59 -4.27
N PRO A 111 -6.36 -7.71 -4.56
CA PRO A 111 -7.08 -8.95 -4.36
C PRO A 111 -6.48 -10.10 -5.18
N LEU A 112 -6.33 -11.25 -4.55
CA LEU A 112 -5.95 -12.49 -5.23
C LEU A 112 -7.20 -13.21 -5.69
N VAL A 113 -7.14 -13.72 -6.91
CA VAL A 113 -8.21 -14.52 -7.50
C VAL A 113 -7.68 -15.93 -7.84
N ILE A 114 -8.60 -16.84 -8.11
CA ILE A 114 -8.34 -18.23 -8.40
C ILE A 114 -9.12 -18.71 -9.62
N THR A 115 -10.09 -17.90 -10.06
CA THR A 115 -10.85 -18.08 -11.29
C THR A 115 -11.09 -16.72 -11.94
N GLY A 116 -11.22 -16.69 -13.26
CA GLY A 116 -11.50 -15.48 -14.02
C GLY A 116 -10.29 -14.57 -14.19
N ASP A 117 -10.55 -13.28 -14.35
CA ASP A 117 -9.53 -12.28 -14.59
C ASP A 117 -8.97 -11.73 -13.27
N GLY A 118 -7.64 -11.66 -13.12
CA GLY A 118 -7.04 -11.07 -11.92
C GLY A 118 -5.62 -11.53 -11.61
N LEU A 119 -5.20 -11.27 -10.36
CA LEU A 119 -3.88 -11.64 -9.85
C LEU A 119 -3.94 -13.00 -9.16
N TYR A 120 -3.08 -13.91 -9.59
CA TYR A 120 -2.96 -15.27 -9.05
C TYR A 120 -1.64 -15.45 -8.34
N VAL A 121 -1.62 -16.30 -7.31
CA VAL A 121 -0.35 -16.88 -6.82
C VAL A 121 0.24 -17.74 -7.91
N ASP A 122 1.53 -17.58 -8.19
CA ASP A 122 2.22 -18.44 -9.15
C ASP A 122 2.44 -19.82 -8.56
N GLU A 123 2.05 -20.87 -9.28
CA GLU A 123 2.13 -22.25 -8.80
C GLU A 123 3.53 -22.86 -8.95
N TYR A 124 4.41 -22.20 -9.70
CA TYR A 124 5.71 -22.72 -10.10
C TYR A 124 6.89 -21.96 -9.50
N GLU A 125 6.68 -20.71 -9.05
CA GLU A 125 7.72 -19.85 -8.47
C GLU A 125 7.22 -19.24 -7.16
N ASP A 126 7.83 -19.63 -6.06
CA ASP A 126 7.46 -19.15 -4.72
C ASP A 126 7.64 -17.62 -4.59
N GLY A 127 6.64 -16.94 -4.01
CA GLY A 127 6.67 -15.49 -3.80
C GLY A 127 6.36 -14.66 -5.04
N LYS A 128 6.02 -15.30 -6.14
CA LYS A 128 5.60 -14.66 -7.38
C LYS A 128 4.08 -14.69 -7.54
N TYR A 129 3.56 -13.63 -8.14
CA TYR A 129 2.15 -13.47 -8.47
C TYR A 129 2.03 -13.07 -9.94
N THR A 130 1.11 -13.68 -10.67
CA THR A 130 0.96 -13.48 -12.12
C THR A 130 -0.46 -13.07 -12.45
N TYR A 131 -0.63 -12.05 -13.30
CA TYR A 131 -1.93 -11.66 -13.83
C TYR A 131 -2.37 -12.59 -14.95
N LYS A 132 -3.60 -13.12 -14.83
CA LYS A 132 -4.20 -14.05 -15.79
C LYS A 132 -5.58 -13.56 -16.22
N GLY A 133 -6.03 -14.01 -17.40
CA GLY A 133 -7.39 -13.77 -17.90
C GLY A 133 -7.45 -13.05 -19.22
N VAL A 134 -8.61 -12.47 -19.54
CA VAL A 134 -8.88 -11.76 -20.79
C VAL A 134 -8.50 -10.28 -20.70
N ASP A 135 -8.92 -9.64 -19.62
CA ASP A 135 -8.63 -8.23 -19.35
C ASP A 135 -8.54 -7.96 -17.84
N PRO A 136 -7.52 -8.56 -17.16
CA PRO A 136 -7.35 -8.35 -15.73
C PRO A 136 -7.04 -6.89 -15.40
N ALA A 137 -7.37 -6.49 -14.16
CA ALA A 137 -7.10 -5.15 -13.64
C ALA A 137 -5.59 -4.96 -13.32
N ASN A 138 -4.77 -4.94 -14.38
CA ASN A 138 -3.31 -4.88 -14.32
C ASN A 138 -2.72 -3.68 -15.06
N TYR A 139 -3.54 -2.67 -15.38
CA TYR A 139 -3.08 -1.45 -16.02
C TYR A 139 -2.33 -0.55 -15.04
N ILE A 140 -1.25 0.06 -15.50
CA ILE A 140 -0.38 0.96 -14.73
C ILE A 140 0.12 2.10 -15.59
N MET A 141 0.12 3.32 -15.06
CA MET A 141 0.78 4.47 -15.66
C MET A 141 2.28 4.43 -15.33
N PHE A 142 3.11 4.34 -16.37
CA PHE A 142 4.55 4.34 -16.24
C PHE A 142 5.17 5.07 -17.43
N ASN A 143 6.12 5.99 -17.18
CA ASN A 143 6.73 6.86 -18.19
C ASN A 143 5.70 7.69 -18.97
N ASP A 144 4.66 8.19 -18.29
CA ASP A 144 3.54 8.97 -18.84
C ASP A 144 2.74 8.21 -19.93
N GLU A 145 2.83 6.88 -19.95
CA GLU A 145 2.16 5.99 -20.89
C GLU A 145 1.48 4.84 -20.15
N LEU A 146 0.52 4.18 -20.81
CA LEU A 146 -0.15 3.01 -20.28
C LEU A 146 0.70 1.75 -20.49
N TRP A 147 0.93 1.04 -19.40
CA TRP A 147 1.59 -0.26 -19.33
C TRP A 147 0.69 -1.28 -18.67
N ARG A 148 1.09 -2.54 -18.70
CA ARG A 148 0.41 -3.62 -17.97
C ARG A 148 1.39 -4.40 -17.10
N ILE A 149 0.92 -4.83 -15.94
CA ILE A 149 1.72 -5.65 -15.02
C ILE A 149 1.60 -7.11 -15.46
N ILE A 150 2.73 -7.75 -15.79
CA ILE A 150 2.81 -9.20 -16.07
C ILE A 150 2.78 -9.96 -14.76
N SER A 151 3.70 -9.63 -13.86
CA SER A 151 3.89 -10.32 -12.58
C SER A 151 4.43 -9.40 -11.50
N ILE A 152 4.29 -9.85 -10.27
CA ILE A 152 4.76 -9.19 -9.06
C ILE A 152 5.63 -10.18 -8.31
N GLU A 153 6.82 -9.74 -7.89
CA GLU A 153 7.76 -10.55 -7.12
C GLU A 153 8.58 -9.66 -6.19
N ASN A 154 8.57 -9.91 -4.87
CA ASN A 154 9.42 -9.22 -3.89
C ASN A 154 9.38 -7.67 -4.02
N ASP A 155 8.19 -7.05 -4.02
CA ASP A 155 7.99 -5.60 -4.21
C ASP A 155 8.51 -5.04 -5.55
N SER A 156 8.79 -5.91 -6.53
CA SER A 156 9.06 -5.53 -7.91
C SER A 156 7.91 -5.88 -8.83
N LEU A 157 7.68 -5.03 -9.83
CA LEU A 157 6.69 -5.23 -10.87
C LEU A 157 7.38 -5.50 -12.20
N LYS A 158 7.01 -6.57 -12.89
CA LYS A 158 7.38 -6.80 -14.29
C LYS A 158 6.31 -6.18 -15.18
N LEU A 159 6.68 -5.16 -15.93
CA LEU A 159 5.78 -4.37 -16.77
C LEU A 159 6.02 -4.62 -18.25
N ILE A 160 4.95 -4.63 -19.05
CA ILE A 160 4.98 -4.62 -20.52
C ILE A 160 4.25 -3.39 -21.05
N LYS A 161 4.82 -2.73 -22.05
CA LYS A 161 4.21 -1.55 -22.69
C LYS A 161 2.90 -1.94 -23.39
N GLU A 162 1.78 -1.26 -23.06
CA GLU A 162 0.43 -1.54 -23.62
C GLU A 162 0.39 -1.27 -25.14
N THR A 163 0.92 -0.15 -25.59
CA THR A 163 1.05 0.16 -27.01
C THR A 163 2.44 -0.21 -27.52
N PRO A 164 2.59 -0.96 -28.60
CA PRO A 164 3.91 -1.27 -29.15
C PRO A 164 4.66 0.01 -29.54
N LEU A 165 5.95 -0.10 -29.83
CA LEU A 165 6.72 0.99 -30.44
C LEU A 165 6.12 1.33 -31.81
N GLU A 166 6.28 2.60 -32.25
CA GLU A 166 5.68 3.09 -33.49
C GLU A 166 6.15 2.30 -34.72
N GLU A 167 7.39 1.84 -34.72
CA GLU A 167 7.98 1.11 -35.83
C GLU A 167 8.16 -0.38 -35.51
N LYS A 168 7.72 -1.24 -36.41
CA LYS A 168 8.05 -2.66 -36.41
C LYS A 168 9.54 -2.84 -36.69
N LYS A 169 10.20 -3.66 -35.85
CA LYS A 169 11.65 -3.90 -35.95
C LYS A 169 11.95 -5.38 -36.19
N ALA A 170 13.04 -5.65 -36.91
CA ALA A 170 13.63 -6.98 -36.91
C ALA A 170 14.29 -7.27 -35.57
N PHE A 171 14.29 -8.51 -35.14
CA PHE A 171 15.04 -8.92 -33.95
C PHE A 171 16.54 -8.83 -34.22
N SER A 172 16.96 -9.34 -35.39
CA SER A 172 18.29 -9.21 -35.96
C SER A 172 18.18 -9.25 -37.50
N GLU A 173 18.88 -8.36 -38.18
CA GLU A 173 18.96 -8.39 -39.64
C GLU A 173 19.88 -9.52 -40.15
N ASN A 174 20.61 -10.16 -39.25
CA ASN A 174 21.52 -11.26 -39.54
C ASN A 174 20.79 -12.59 -39.28
N TRP A 175 20.27 -13.20 -40.36
CA TRP A 175 19.52 -14.45 -40.34
C TRP A 175 20.38 -15.69 -40.63
N GLU A 176 21.70 -15.50 -40.84
CA GLU A 176 22.61 -16.62 -41.10
C GLU A 176 22.72 -17.53 -39.88
N TYR A 177 22.62 -18.82 -40.13
CA TYR A 177 22.76 -19.88 -39.15
C TYR A 177 24.07 -19.80 -38.36
N LYS A 178 23.98 -19.69 -37.05
CA LYS A 178 25.07 -19.96 -36.12
C LYS A 178 24.50 -20.74 -34.97
N ASN A 179 25.03 -21.92 -34.71
CA ASN A 179 24.66 -22.78 -33.58
C ASN A 179 24.84 -22.07 -32.21
N ASP A 180 25.53 -20.93 -32.19
CA ASP A 180 25.83 -20.13 -30.99
C ASP A 180 25.42 -18.66 -31.23
N ILE A 181 24.14 -18.37 -31.57
CA ILE A 181 23.68 -17.00 -31.63
C ILE A 181 23.60 -16.47 -30.20
N ASP A 182 24.52 -15.55 -29.87
CA ASP A 182 24.45 -14.76 -28.64
C ASP A 182 23.39 -13.67 -28.80
N PHE A 183 22.15 -13.99 -28.44
CA PHE A 183 21.03 -13.06 -28.47
C PHE A 183 21.18 -11.92 -27.46
N SER A 184 22.13 -11.97 -26.54
CA SER A 184 22.41 -10.86 -25.62
C SER A 184 22.86 -9.59 -26.35
N ASN A 185 23.47 -9.78 -27.52
CA ASN A 185 23.93 -8.70 -28.40
C ASN A 185 23.04 -8.51 -29.65
N ALA A 186 21.80 -9.00 -29.62
CA ALA A 186 20.86 -8.76 -30.73
C ALA A 186 20.62 -7.25 -30.92
N PRO A 187 20.62 -6.76 -32.16
CA PRO A 187 20.44 -5.34 -32.46
C PRO A 187 19.20 -4.74 -31.78
N LEU A 188 18.09 -5.47 -31.74
CA LEU A 188 16.87 -5.03 -31.07
C LEU A 188 17.09 -4.79 -29.57
N LEU A 189 17.80 -5.68 -28.88
CA LEU A 189 18.07 -5.52 -27.44
C LEU A 189 19.06 -4.38 -27.17
N ILE A 190 20.02 -4.16 -28.06
CA ILE A 190 20.93 -3.01 -28.01
C ILE A 190 20.14 -1.70 -28.15
N ASP A 191 19.23 -1.60 -29.13
CA ASP A 191 18.36 -0.44 -29.31
C ASP A 191 17.49 -0.16 -28.11
N LEU A 192 16.89 -1.20 -27.54
CA LEU A 192 16.03 -1.07 -26.34
C LEU A 192 16.81 -0.56 -25.11
N ASN A 193 18.06 -0.99 -24.93
CA ASN A 193 18.89 -0.56 -23.80
C ASN A 193 19.72 0.69 -24.08
N GLY A 194 19.81 1.13 -25.35
CA GLY A 194 20.46 2.35 -25.81
C GLY A 194 19.47 3.51 -25.98
N GLU A 195 18.94 3.66 -27.18
CA GLU A 195 18.10 4.80 -27.57
C GLU A 195 16.78 4.83 -26.80
N TYR A 196 16.06 3.71 -26.77
CA TYR A 196 14.75 3.64 -26.10
C TYR A 196 14.88 3.94 -24.60
N TYR A 197 15.77 3.25 -23.87
CA TYR A 197 15.99 3.50 -22.43
C TYR A 197 16.42 4.95 -22.17
N SER A 198 17.27 5.52 -23.03
CA SER A 198 17.74 6.91 -22.88
C SER A 198 16.60 7.92 -23.01
N GLY A 199 15.59 7.61 -23.82
CA GLY A 199 14.39 8.43 -24.06
C GLY A 199 13.38 8.45 -22.89
N LEU A 200 13.45 7.49 -21.95
CA LEU A 200 12.55 7.46 -20.80
C LEU A 200 12.77 8.67 -19.88
N ASN A 201 11.74 9.10 -19.17
CA ASN A 201 11.84 10.17 -18.18
C ASN A 201 12.75 9.76 -16.99
N SER A 202 13.24 10.74 -16.23
CA SER A 202 14.21 10.50 -15.15
C SER A 202 13.65 9.64 -14.03
N PHE A 203 12.37 9.79 -13.71
CA PHE A 203 11.72 9.03 -12.64
C PHE A 203 11.53 7.57 -13.02
N SER A 204 11.09 7.30 -14.24
CA SER A 204 10.99 5.93 -14.74
C SER A 204 12.34 5.22 -14.73
N LYS A 205 13.41 5.93 -15.13
CA LYS A 205 14.78 5.38 -15.06
C LYS A 205 15.25 5.08 -13.62
N GLU A 206 14.82 5.90 -12.65
CA GLU A 206 15.14 5.67 -11.22
C GLU A 206 14.51 4.36 -10.72
N LEU A 207 13.30 4.03 -11.18
CA LEU A 207 12.56 2.84 -10.76
C LEU A 207 12.99 1.56 -11.48
N ILE A 208 13.53 1.66 -12.71
CA ILE A 208 13.92 0.50 -13.52
C ILE A 208 15.14 -0.19 -12.90
N LEU A 209 14.95 -1.47 -12.59
CA LEU A 209 16.00 -2.35 -12.09
C LEU A 209 16.81 -2.93 -13.27
N GLU A 210 18.10 -3.10 -13.05
CA GLU A 210 18.89 -4.00 -13.90
C GLU A 210 18.55 -5.43 -13.52
N SER A 211 17.99 -6.19 -14.46
CA SER A 211 17.34 -7.47 -14.18
C SER A 211 17.82 -8.55 -15.14
N SER A 212 17.74 -9.79 -14.67
CA SER A 212 17.96 -10.97 -15.50
C SER A 212 16.69 -11.35 -16.25
N TYR A 213 16.78 -11.44 -17.57
CA TYR A 213 15.73 -11.95 -18.43
C TYR A 213 16.08 -13.38 -18.85
N ASN A 214 15.19 -14.33 -18.62
CA ASN A 214 15.35 -15.72 -19.00
C ASN A 214 15.18 -15.88 -20.52
N ALA A 215 16.27 -15.95 -21.25
CA ALA A 215 16.33 -15.93 -22.72
C ALA A 215 16.80 -17.26 -23.31
N GLY A 216 16.68 -18.35 -22.60
CA GLY A 216 17.06 -19.66 -23.07
C GLY A 216 16.23 -20.13 -24.27
N THR A 217 16.82 -20.94 -25.12
CA THR A 217 16.23 -21.45 -26.36
C THR A 217 15.08 -22.41 -26.08
N ILE A 218 13.92 -22.17 -26.68
CA ILE A 218 12.76 -23.05 -26.59
C ILE A 218 12.82 -24.10 -27.71
N SER A 219 12.72 -25.37 -27.36
CA SER A 219 12.70 -26.44 -28.34
C SER A 219 11.28 -26.75 -28.82
N TYR A 220 11.14 -27.13 -30.10
CA TYR A 220 9.87 -27.60 -30.67
C TYR A 220 9.27 -28.76 -29.85
N ARG A 221 10.12 -29.68 -29.38
CA ARG A 221 9.69 -30.79 -28.54
C ARG A 221 9.04 -30.33 -27.24
N LEU A 222 9.58 -29.28 -26.62
CA LEU A 222 9.02 -28.72 -25.41
C LEU A 222 7.61 -28.19 -25.65
N LEU A 223 7.38 -27.50 -26.77
CA LEU A 223 6.05 -26.99 -27.13
C LEU A 223 5.04 -28.09 -27.43
N GLN A 224 5.49 -29.30 -27.78
CA GLN A 224 4.62 -30.44 -28.07
C GLN A 224 4.30 -31.34 -26.85
N SER A 225 5.20 -31.45 -25.91
CA SER A 225 5.09 -32.44 -24.84
C SER A 225 5.73 -32.06 -23.50
N GLY A 226 6.16 -30.79 -23.34
CA GLY A 226 6.77 -30.29 -22.10
C GLY A 226 5.76 -29.84 -21.06
N THR A 227 6.25 -29.56 -19.88
CA THR A 227 5.50 -28.96 -18.77
C THR A 227 5.96 -27.52 -18.55
N ILE A 228 5.20 -26.73 -17.78
CA ILE A 228 5.64 -25.38 -17.39
C ILE A 228 6.99 -25.41 -16.64
N PRO A 229 7.24 -26.34 -15.69
CA PRO A 229 8.58 -26.48 -15.10
C PRO A 229 9.69 -26.76 -16.11
N ASP A 230 9.43 -27.58 -17.13
CA ASP A 230 10.42 -27.84 -18.19
C ASP A 230 10.71 -26.56 -18.99
N LEU A 231 9.67 -25.76 -19.30
CA LEU A 231 9.79 -24.48 -19.96
C LEU A 231 10.63 -23.50 -19.15
N LEU A 232 10.31 -23.32 -17.87
CA LEU A 232 11.07 -22.43 -16.99
C LEU A 232 12.54 -22.87 -16.87
N SER A 233 12.78 -24.17 -16.84
CA SER A 233 14.14 -24.73 -16.83
C SER A 233 14.89 -24.42 -18.12
N GLN A 234 14.25 -24.54 -19.30
CA GLN A 234 14.89 -24.18 -20.58
C GLN A 234 15.14 -22.67 -20.69
N GLU A 235 14.17 -21.85 -20.37
CA GLU A 235 14.32 -20.39 -20.39
C GLU A 235 15.45 -19.90 -19.50
N SER A 236 15.63 -20.48 -18.32
CA SER A 236 16.66 -20.09 -17.35
C SER A 236 18.08 -20.52 -17.74
N ASN A 237 18.26 -21.37 -18.74
CA ASN A 237 19.60 -21.80 -19.19
C ASN A 237 20.45 -20.66 -19.75
N ILE A 238 19.81 -19.59 -20.28
CA ILE A 238 20.48 -18.37 -20.72
C ILE A 238 19.80 -17.19 -20.04
N GLN A 239 20.59 -16.34 -19.41
CA GLN A 239 20.12 -15.11 -18.77
C GLN A 239 20.80 -13.90 -19.39
N ILE A 240 19.99 -12.91 -19.77
CA ILE A 240 20.46 -11.64 -20.32
C ILE A 240 20.22 -10.57 -19.24
N HIS A 241 21.28 -9.87 -18.85
CA HIS A 241 21.21 -8.79 -17.85
C HIS A 241 21.03 -7.46 -18.54
N ASN A 242 19.83 -6.90 -18.45
CA ASN A 242 19.43 -5.66 -19.11
C ASN A 242 18.46 -4.85 -18.25
N ARG A 243 18.28 -3.58 -18.56
CA ARG A 243 17.23 -2.72 -18.01
C ARG A 243 15.91 -2.87 -18.74
N VAL A 244 15.99 -3.09 -20.06
CA VAL A 244 14.82 -3.29 -20.92
C VAL A 244 14.97 -4.62 -21.65
N GLY A 245 13.97 -5.46 -21.57
CA GLY A 245 13.88 -6.73 -22.28
C GLY A 245 12.62 -6.82 -23.13
N LEU A 246 12.24 -8.06 -23.39
CA LEU A 246 11.01 -8.45 -24.07
C LEU A 246 10.30 -9.51 -23.19
N PRO A 247 9.00 -9.77 -23.42
CA PRO A 247 8.31 -10.84 -22.70
C PRO A 247 8.90 -12.21 -23.07
N THR A 248 8.78 -13.17 -22.15
CA THR A 248 9.20 -14.56 -22.36
C THR A 248 8.04 -15.43 -22.83
N VAL A 249 8.35 -16.63 -23.29
CA VAL A 249 7.33 -17.65 -23.62
C VAL A 249 6.53 -18.01 -22.36
N SER A 250 7.18 -18.10 -21.20
CA SER A 250 6.50 -18.39 -19.93
C SER A 250 5.59 -17.24 -19.47
N ASP A 251 5.91 -15.98 -19.76
CA ASP A 251 5.00 -14.85 -19.52
C ASP A 251 3.70 -15.02 -20.32
N TYR A 252 3.83 -15.40 -21.59
CA TYR A 252 2.68 -15.65 -22.46
C TYR A 252 1.80 -16.78 -21.94
N ILE A 253 2.39 -17.95 -21.65
CA ILE A 253 1.62 -19.13 -21.22
C ILE A 253 0.92 -18.86 -19.88
N ARG A 254 1.61 -18.23 -18.94
CA ARG A 254 1.05 -17.95 -17.61
C ARG A 254 0.04 -16.80 -17.58
N ALA A 255 -0.07 -15.99 -18.60
CA ALA A 255 -1.12 -14.97 -18.73
C ALA A 255 -2.52 -15.54 -18.99
N ASN A 256 -2.62 -16.83 -19.26
CA ASN A 256 -3.88 -17.53 -19.53
C ASN A 256 -4.59 -17.96 -18.25
N SER A 257 -5.89 -17.65 -18.10
CA SER A 257 -6.69 -18.09 -16.96
C SER A 257 -7.20 -19.53 -17.07
N ASN A 258 -7.11 -20.15 -18.26
CA ASN A 258 -7.63 -21.48 -18.53
C ASN A 258 -6.53 -22.45 -18.99
N ILE A 259 -5.45 -22.53 -18.20
CA ILE A 259 -4.29 -23.37 -18.50
C ILE A 259 -4.68 -24.85 -18.69
N GLU A 260 -5.67 -25.35 -17.94
CA GLU A 260 -6.11 -26.75 -18.04
C GLU A 260 -6.80 -27.07 -19.36
N GLN A 261 -7.53 -26.15 -19.96
CA GLN A 261 -8.17 -26.36 -21.28
C GLN A 261 -7.27 -25.97 -22.44
N CYS A 262 -6.38 -25.02 -22.22
CA CYS A 262 -5.42 -24.56 -23.22
C CYS A 262 -4.16 -25.42 -23.28
N GLY A 263 -4.09 -26.42 -22.42
CA GLY A 263 -2.93 -27.29 -22.29
C GLY A 263 -1.80 -26.62 -21.51
N THR A 264 -1.05 -27.44 -20.83
CA THR A 264 0.38 -27.19 -20.61
C THR A 264 0.99 -26.91 -21.98
N VAL A 265 2.21 -26.39 -22.08
CA VAL A 265 2.98 -26.11 -23.30
C VAL A 265 2.70 -27.08 -24.49
N THR A 266 1.93 -28.13 -24.28
CA THR A 266 1.83 -29.35 -25.03
C THR A 266 0.66 -29.54 -25.96
N ASP A 267 -0.41 -28.76 -25.83
CA ASP A 267 -1.50 -29.02 -26.75
C ASP A 267 -1.27 -28.23 -28.03
N GLU A 268 -0.71 -29.00 -28.96
CA GLU A 268 -0.70 -28.76 -30.40
C GLU A 268 -1.22 -27.39 -30.81
N PHE A 269 -0.51 -26.71 -31.64
CA PHE A 269 -0.91 -25.55 -32.44
C PHE A 269 -2.38 -25.56 -32.97
N HIS A 270 -3.23 -26.47 -32.48
CA HIS A 270 -4.56 -26.76 -32.98
C HIS A 270 -5.73 -26.25 -32.11
N ASN A 271 -5.50 -25.78 -30.84
CA ASN A 271 -6.58 -25.22 -30.00
C ASN A 271 -6.44 -23.70 -29.77
N MET A 272 -5.88 -23.02 -30.72
CA MET A 272 -5.44 -21.63 -30.68
C MET A 272 -6.57 -20.64 -30.51
N ASP A 273 -7.74 -20.92 -31.10
CA ASP A 273 -8.88 -20.00 -31.04
C ASP A 273 -9.45 -19.88 -29.62
N VAL A 274 -9.40 -20.96 -28.84
CA VAL A 274 -9.94 -20.97 -27.46
C VAL A 274 -8.96 -20.38 -26.46
N CYS A 275 -7.67 -20.56 -26.66
CA CYS A 275 -6.63 -20.15 -25.73
C CYS A 275 -6.24 -18.68 -25.90
N GLY A 276 -6.35 -18.12 -27.11
CA GLY A 276 -6.21 -16.72 -27.38
C GLY A 276 -7.28 -15.89 -26.65
N ASP A 277 -8.51 -16.39 -26.61
CA ASP A 277 -9.64 -15.70 -25.99
C ASP A 277 -9.59 -15.63 -24.44
N THR A 278 -8.67 -16.35 -23.81
CA THR A 278 -8.50 -16.37 -22.34
C THR A 278 -7.13 -15.85 -21.89
N ASN A 279 -6.38 -15.20 -22.80
CA ASN A 279 -5.04 -14.71 -22.57
C ASN A 279 -4.94 -13.21 -22.89
N TRP A 280 -4.76 -12.39 -21.87
CA TRP A 280 -4.71 -10.94 -22.03
C TRP A 280 -3.51 -10.43 -22.85
N LEU A 281 -2.39 -11.17 -22.92
CA LEU A 281 -1.27 -10.80 -23.81
C LEU A 281 -1.62 -10.94 -25.29
N VAL A 282 -2.54 -11.86 -25.63
CA VAL A 282 -3.08 -11.99 -26.99
C VAL A 282 -4.12 -10.90 -27.26
N THR A 283 -5.09 -10.74 -26.35
CA THR A 283 -6.17 -9.75 -26.51
C THR A 283 -5.63 -8.32 -26.59
N MET A 284 -4.59 -8.00 -25.82
CA MET A 284 -3.89 -6.72 -25.86
C MET A 284 -3.34 -6.38 -27.26
N ASN A 285 -2.96 -7.39 -28.03
CA ASN A 285 -2.27 -7.20 -29.30
C ASN A 285 -3.20 -7.03 -30.50
N GLN A 286 -4.50 -7.24 -30.37
CA GLN A 286 -5.50 -7.08 -31.43
C GLN A 286 -5.16 -7.82 -32.73
N GLY A 287 -4.47 -8.98 -32.61
CA GLY A 287 -4.09 -9.81 -33.75
C GLY A 287 -2.82 -9.39 -34.52
N ASN A 288 -2.03 -8.45 -33.97
CA ASN A 288 -0.70 -8.17 -34.49
C ASN A 288 0.35 -9.08 -33.84
N ASP A 289 1.44 -9.32 -34.54
CA ASP A 289 2.53 -10.15 -34.06
C ASP A 289 3.57 -9.32 -33.33
N PHE A 290 4.03 -9.78 -32.16
CA PHE A 290 5.09 -9.12 -31.41
C PHE A 290 6.16 -10.10 -30.91
N TRP A 291 7.39 -9.59 -30.76
CA TRP A 291 8.56 -10.37 -30.37
C TRP A 291 8.50 -10.86 -28.92
N LEU A 292 8.94 -12.10 -28.70
CA LEU A 292 9.40 -12.62 -27.41
C LEU A 292 10.94 -12.61 -27.38
N ILE A 293 11.52 -12.80 -26.18
CA ILE A 293 12.98 -12.78 -26.01
C ILE A 293 13.63 -14.15 -26.34
N ASN A 294 12.85 -15.22 -26.38
CA ASN A 294 13.35 -16.59 -26.44
C ASN A 294 13.65 -17.04 -27.88
N PRO A 295 14.89 -17.46 -28.17
CA PRO A 295 15.21 -18.18 -29.40
C PRO A 295 14.41 -19.47 -29.53
N PHE A 296 14.17 -19.90 -30.75
CA PHE A 296 13.44 -21.12 -31.06
C PHE A 296 14.31 -22.12 -31.83
N ALA A 297 14.42 -23.33 -31.34
CA ALA A 297 15.14 -24.40 -32.03
C ALA A 297 14.16 -25.34 -32.75
N THR A 298 14.24 -25.35 -34.08
CA THR A 298 13.57 -26.34 -34.91
C THR A 298 14.46 -27.59 -35.00
N THR A 299 13.96 -28.73 -34.52
CA THR A 299 14.56 -30.02 -34.88
C THR A 299 13.66 -30.68 -35.92
N ASP A 300 14.21 -30.99 -37.09
CA ASP A 300 13.50 -31.87 -38.01
C ASP A 300 13.16 -33.21 -37.31
N SER A 301 12.08 -33.85 -37.76
CA SER A 301 11.63 -35.15 -37.31
C SER A 301 12.73 -36.23 -37.41
N ASP A 302 13.78 -35.98 -38.17
CA ASP A 302 14.88 -36.91 -38.47
C ASP A 302 16.15 -36.60 -37.65
N GLY A 303 16.15 -35.57 -36.78
CA GLY A 303 17.32 -35.18 -36.00
C GLY A 303 18.44 -34.53 -36.81
N ASP A 304 18.16 -34.13 -38.06
CA ASP A 304 19.08 -33.42 -38.93
C ASP A 304 18.86 -31.91 -38.82
N SER A 305 19.79 -31.22 -38.18
CA SER A 305 19.78 -29.77 -37.95
C SER A 305 20.22 -29.02 -39.22
N THR A 306 19.58 -29.28 -40.36
CA THR A 306 19.98 -28.72 -41.66
C THR A 306 19.36 -27.36 -41.96
N HIS A 307 18.72 -26.70 -41.00
CA HIS A 307 18.14 -25.36 -41.24
C HIS A 307 19.14 -24.26 -40.86
N ASP A 308 19.53 -23.49 -41.88
CA ASP A 308 20.51 -22.41 -41.83
C ASP A 308 19.93 -21.07 -41.27
N TYR A 309 18.82 -21.10 -40.49
CA TYR A 309 18.12 -19.88 -40.07
C TYR A 309 18.01 -19.76 -38.57
N ALA A 310 18.17 -18.55 -38.06
CA ALA A 310 17.91 -18.22 -36.69
C ALA A 310 16.41 -17.92 -36.52
N TYR A 311 15.76 -18.66 -35.66
CA TYR A 311 14.35 -18.45 -35.33
C TYR A 311 14.22 -17.88 -33.93
N ILE A 312 13.18 -17.06 -33.76
CA ILE A 312 12.80 -16.50 -32.46
C ILE A 312 11.29 -16.64 -32.27
N SER A 313 10.88 -16.80 -31.00
CA SER A 313 9.48 -16.90 -30.63
C SER A 313 8.76 -15.56 -30.76
N TYR A 314 7.51 -15.59 -31.16
CA TYR A 314 6.63 -14.44 -31.18
C TYR A 314 5.20 -14.81 -30.77
N VAL A 315 4.40 -13.80 -30.38
CA VAL A 315 2.97 -13.94 -30.09
C VAL A 315 2.18 -13.16 -31.13
N GLY A 316 1.29 -13.88 -31.83
CA GLY A 316 0.23 -13.31 -32.66
C GLY A 316 -1.13 -13.69 -32.09
N ASN A 317 -1.97 -14.37 -32.86
CA ASN A 317 -3.16 -15.04 -32.32
C ASN A 317 -2.80 -16.26 -31.45
N HIS A 318 -1.56 -16.71 -31.52
CA HIS A 318 -1.00 -17.83 -30.81
C HIS A 318 0.53 -17.69 -30.71
N LEU A 319 1.15 -18.52 -29.89
CA LEU A 319 2.61 -18.64 -29.82
C LEU A 319 3.15 -19.33 -31.08
N SER A 320 4.13 -18.74 -31.72
CA SER A 320 4.79 -19.26 -32.92
C SER A 320 6.27 -18.83 -32.98
N TYR A 321 6.92 -19.11 -34.10
CA TYR A 321 8.31 -18.72 -34.34
C TYR A 321 8.50 -18.27 -35.78
N VAL A 322 9.47 -17.37 -36.01
CA VAL A 322 9.77 -16.80 -37.28
C VAL A 322 11.26 -16.44 -37.40
N MET A 323 11.76 -16.24 -38.61
CA MET A 323 13.13 -15.78 -38.81
C MET A 323 13.37 -14.41 -38.20
N THR A 324 14.57 -14.17 -37.70
CA THR A 324 14.94 -12.96 -36.94
C THR A 324 14.91 -11.66 -37.72
N ASP A 325 14.94 -11.73 -39.06
CA ASP A 325 14.90 -10.57 -39.99
C ASP A 325 13.47 -10.06 -40.29
N TRP A 326 12.44 -10.79 -39.86
CA TRP A 326 11.06 -10.29 -39.97
C TRP A 326 10.86 -9.07 -39.06
N LYS A 327 9.95 -8.19 -39.47
CA LYS A 327 9.63 -6.98 -38.71
C LYS A 327 8.30 -7.15 -38.02
N LEU A 328 8.36 -7.31 -36.70
CA LEU A 328 7.20 -7.42 -35.81
C LEU A 328 7.10 -6.24 -34.86
N ASP A 329 5.97 -6.13 -34.20
CA ASP A 329 5.76 -5.15 -33.13
C ASP A 329 6.74 -5.41 -31.99
N VAL A 330 7.20 -4.34 -31.38
CA VAL A 330 8.09 -4.39 -30.20
C VAL A 330 7.35 -3.88 -28.98
N ARG A 331 7.22 -4.70 -27.97
CA ARG A 331 6.64 -4.35 -26.66
C ARG A 331 7.71 -4.46 -25.59
N PRO A 332 8.37 -3.35 -25.23
CA PRO A 332 9.38 -3.35 -24.18
C PRO A 332 8.84 -3.88 -22.86
N VAL A 333 9.69 -4.63 -22.16
CA VAL A 333 9.45 -5.12 -20.79
C VAL A 333 10.50 -4.52 -19.87
N VAL A 334 10.06 -4.04 -18.70
CA VAL A 334 10.94 -3.54 -17.64
C VAL A 334 10.55 -4.17 -16.30
N ASN A 335 11.52 -4.34 -15.41
CA ASN A 335 11.27 -4.62 -14.02
C ASN A 335 11.50 -3.35 -13.21
N ILE A 336 10.52 -2.95 -12.41
CA ILE A 336 10.63 -1.77 -11.55
C ILE A 336 10.55 -2.17 -10.09
N GLY A 337 11.35 -1.50 -9.24
CA GLY A 337 11.31 -1.65 -7.79
C GLY A 337 10.45 -0.58 -7.15
N LEU A 338 9.66 -0.98 -6.16
CA LEU A 338 8.83 -0.06 -5.36
C LEU A 338 9.29 0.02 -3.89
N ASP A 339 10.45 -0.56 -3.57
CA ASP A 339 11.04 -0.54 -2.21
C ASP A 339 11.86 0.75 -1.99
N TYR A 340 11.18 1.91 -2.08
CA TYR A 340 11.75 3.22 -1.78
C TYR A 340 10.82 3.99 -0.85
N ASP A 341 11.42 4.74 0.09
CA ASP A 341 10.68 5.62 0.99
C ASP A 341 9.79 6.61 0.21
N GLY A 342 8.52 6.66 0.61
CA GLY A 342 7.54 7.58 0.02
C GLY A 342 6.90 7.10 -1.27
N ILE A 343 7.25 5.91 -1.80
CA ILE A 343 6.57 5.32 -2.95
C ILE A 343 5.30 4.59 -2.50
N GLN A 344 4.21 4.83 -3.21
CA GLN A 344 2.93 4.15 -3.02
C GLN A 344 2.29 3.86 -4.39
N LEU A 345 1.52 2.78 -4.44
CA LEU A 345 0.73 2.42 -5.61
C LEU A 345 -0.73 2.86 -5.38
N LEU A 346 -1.25 3.73 -6.23
CA LEU A 346 -2.62 4.25 -6.20
C LEU A 346 -3.45 3.61 -7.31
N GLY A 347 -4.75 3.89 -7.34
CA GLY A 347 -5.66 3.35 -8.36
C GLY A 347 -6.08 1.91 -8.08
N ASN A 348 -6.78 1.28 -9.02
CA ASN A 348 -7.30 -0.09 -8.88
C ASN A 348 -6.89 -1.03 -10.02
N GLY A 349 -6.06 -0.57 -10.95
CA GLY A 349 -5.52 -1.36 -12.05
C GLY A 349 -6.46 -1.56 -13.23
N THR A 350 -7.67 -0.98 -13.22
CA THR A 350 -8.53 -1.00 -14.42
C THR A 350 -8.02 0.00 -15.46
N ARG A 351 -8.47 -0.12 -16.71
CA ARG A 351 -8.07 0.82 -17.77
C ARG A 351 -8.53 2.25 -17.49
N GLU A 352 -9.69 2.43 -16.85
CA GLU A 352 -10.26 3.73 -16.46
C GLU A 352 -9.58 4.34 -15.23
N ASN A 353 -9.03 3.50 -14.36
CA ASN A 353 -8.32 3.90 -13.15
C ASN A 353 -7.06 3.02 -12.96
N PRO A 354 -6.06 3.15 -13.84
CA PRO A 354 -4.84 2.36 -13.80
C PRO A 354 -4.08 2.61 -12.50
N TYR A 355 -3.26 1.67 -12.10
CA TYR A 355 -2.31 1.92 -11.03
C TYR A 355 -1.42 3.12 -11.37
N GLN A 356 -1.11 3.94 -10.37
CA GLN A 356 -0.19 5.08 -10.48
C GLN A 356 0.88 4.97 -9.40
N ILE A 357 2.12 5.16 -9.79
CA ILE A 357 3.24 5.18 -8.85
C ILE A 357 3.37 6.61 -8.32
N SER A 358 3.11 6.81 -7.03
CA SER A 358 3.29 8.09 -6.38
C SER A 358 4.56 8.11 -5.53
N LYS A 359 5.25 9.26 -5.50
CA LYS A 359 6.42 9.52 -4.65
C LYS A 359 6.21 10.82 -3.90
N ILE A 360 5.86 10.71 -2.62
CA ILE A 360 5.71 11.86 -1.74
C ILE A 360 6.92 11.94 -0.82
N THR A 361 7.68 13.01 -0.94
CA THR A 361 8.83 13.29 -0.10
C THR A 361 8.46 14.31 0.97
N VAL A 362 8.76 14.01 2.23
CA VAL A 362 8.65 14.96 3.32
C VAL A 362 10.05 15.52 3.62
N GLY A 363 10.17 16.84 3.54
CA GLY A 363 11.42 17.53 3.87
C GLY A 363 11.79 17.38 5.35
N ASN A 364 13.06 17.50 5.66
CA ASN A 364 13.53 17.49 7.05
C ASN A 364 12.89 18.65 7.82
N THR A 365 12.32 18.35 8.97
CA THR A 365 11.70 19.33 9.87
C THR A 365 12.47 19.41 11.18
N THR A 366 12.55 20.62 11.73
CA THR A 366 13.00 20.88 13.11
C THR A 366 11.82 21.48 13.87
N HIS A 367 11.65 21.09 15.12
CA HIS A 367 10.59 21.59 16.01
C HIS A 367 9.16 21.20 15.62
N GLY A 368 9.02 20.04 14.98
CA GLY A 368 7.73 19.44 14.67
C GLY A 368 7.88 18.24 13.74
N ASN A 369 6.79 17.50 13.58
CA ASN A 369 6.70 16.34 12.71
C ASN A 369 5.60 16.54 11.66
N ILE A 370 5.84 15.99 10.46
CA ILE A 370 4.88 15.95 9.37
C ILE A 370 4.67 14.49 8.98
N THR A 371 3.41 14.10 8.87
CA THR A 371 3.01 12.84 8.26
C THR A 371 1.97 13.09 7.19
N HIS A 372 1.76 12.13 6.31
CA HIS A 372 0.73 12.22 5.29
C HIS A 372 0.05 10.88 5.06
N THR A 373 -1.14 10.93 4.50
CA THR A 373 -1.85 9.80 3.89
C THR A 373 -2.27 10.20 2.49
N VAL A 374 -2.42 9.22 1.61
CA VAL A 374 -2.96 9.42 0.25
C VAL A 374 -4.01 8.37 -0.01
N ASP A 375 -5.13 8.77 -0.60
CA ASP A 375 -6.19 7.85 -1.02
C ASP A 375 -5.99 7.35 -2.45
N ASP A 376 -6.79 6.38 -2.89
CA ASP A 376 -6.71 5.78 -4.24
C ASP A 376 -7.04 6.77 -5.38
N ASN A 377 -7.58 7.96 -5.07
CA ASN A 377 -7.84 9.03 -6.02
C ASN A 377 -6.72 10.07 -6.06
N GLY A 378 -5.64 9.86 -5.29
CA GLY A 378 -4.52 10.78 -5.21
C GLY A 378 -4.76 12.00 -4.32
N LEU A 379 -5.82 12.01 -3.48
CA LEU A 379 -6.01 13.06 -2.49
C LEU A 379 -5.06 12.82 -1.30
N VAL A 380 -4.16 13.76 -1.08
CA VAL A 380 -3.20 13.74 0.03
C VAL A 380 -3.75 14.54 1.19
N THR A 381 -3.71 13.96 2.40
CA THR A 381 -4.00 14.66 3.66
C THR A 381 -2.71 14.75 4.47
N ILE A 382 -2.35 15.98 4.87
CA ILE A 382 -1.16 16.27 5.65
C ILE A 382 -1.55 16.37 7.13
N THR A 383 -0.78 15.72 8.00
CA THR A 383 -0.89 15.91 9.45
C THR A 383 0.37 16.57 9.97
N ILE A 384 0.20 17.70 10.66
CA ILE A 384 1.30 18.50 11.21
C ILE A 384 1.20 18.49 12.74
N ILE A 385 2.28 18.15 13.40
CA ILE A 385 2.39 18.08 14.86
C ILE A 385 3.58 18.93 15.28
N PRO A 386 3.37 20.21 15.65
CA PRO A 386 4.43 21.05 16.19
C PRO A 386 4.95 20.50 17.54
N ASP A 387 6.23 20.68 17.80
CA ASP A 387 6.79 20.44 19.12
C ASP A 387 6.22 21.46 20.13
N LYS A 388 6.27 21.10 21.40
CA LYS A 388 5.79 21.96 22.47
C LYS A 388 6.51 23.31 22.45
N GLY A 389 5.75 24.42 22.45
CA GLY A 389 6.27 25.78 22.37
C GLY A 389 6.54 26.28 20.95
N TYR A 390 6.15 25.50 19.96
CA TYR A 390 6.25 25.90 18.54
C TYR A 390 4.91 25.87 17.85
N GLU A 391 4.76 26.63 16.80
CA GLU A 391 3.61 26.63 15.90
C GLU A 391 4.06 26.51 14.44
N LEU A 392 3.17 26.10 13.55
CA LEU A 392 3.46 26.11 12.12
C LEU A 392 3.72 27.54 11.65
N ASP A 393 4.87 27.74 10.99
CA ASP A 393 5.24 29.01 10.37
C ASP A 393 4.85 29.05 8.90
N MET A 394 5.25 28.03 8.14
CA MET A 394 4.95 27.90 6.72
C MET A 394 4.79 26.44 6.32
N LEU A 395 3.81 26.17 5.46
CA LEU A 395 3.62 24.92 4.76
C LEU A 395 3.74 25.18 3.26
N THR A 396 4.60 24.41 2.59
CA THR A 396 4.75 24.46 1.14
C THR A 396 4.67 23.07 0.59
N VAL A 397 3.88 22.88 -0.48
CA VAL A 397 3.84 21.65 -1.27
C VAL A 397 4.24 22.00 -2.69
N SER A 398 5.15 21.23 -3.26
CA SER A 398 5.61 21.42 -4.63
C SER A 398 5.59 20.11 -5.40
N GLY A 399 5.25 20.16 -6.67
CA GLY A 399 5.35 19.09 -7.66
C GLY A 399 6.38 19.42 -8.73
N SER A 400 6.46 18.61 -9.76
CA SER A 400 7.41 18.79 -10.87
C SER A 400 7.20 20.12 -11.62
N ASN A 401 5.96 20.65 -11.64
CA ASN A 401 5.59 21.87 -12.36
C ASN A 401 5.50 23.12 -11.44
N GLY A 402 5.95 23.04 -10.19
CA GLY A 402 5.95 24.16 -9.25
C GLY A 402 5.10 23.91 -8.01
N ASN A 403 4.70 24.99 -7.34
CA ASN A 403 3.93 24.89 -6.11
C ASN A 403 2.51 24.37 -6.35
N ILE A 404 2.04 23.53 -5.42
CA ILE A 404 0.69 22.97 -5.38
C ILE A 404 -0.10 23.73 -4.33
N GLU A 405 -1.33 24.10 -4.67
CA GLU A 405 -2.25 24.76 -3.72
C GLU A 405 -2.72 23.74 -2.67
N VAL A 406 -2.65 24.13 -1.41
CA VAL A 406 -3.08 23.32 -0.26
C VAL A 406 -4.29 23.99 0.40
N GLY A 407 -5.40 23.26 0.46
CA GLY A 407 -6.62 23.69 1.16
C GLY A 407 -6.90 22.75 2.34
N ASP A 408 -7.08 23.30 3.54
CA ASP A 408 -7.38 22.52 4.76
C ASP A 408 -6.42 21.31 4.99
N TYR A 409 -5.13 21.55 4.77
CA TYR A 409 -4.07 20.52 4.84
C TYR A 409 -4.27 19.36 3.85
N THR A 410 -4.97 19.59 2.74
CA THR A 410 -5.16 18.60 1.67
C THR A 410 -4.74 19.15 0.32
N PHE A 411 -4.32 18.27 -0.59
CA PHE A 411 -4.06 18.60 -1.98
C PHE A 411 -4.23 17.35 -2.87
N SER A 412 -4.50 17.55 -4.16
CA SER A 412 -4.50 16.47 -5.14
C SER A 412 -3.09 16.28 -5.70
N LEU A 413 -2.63 15.02 -5.81
CA LEU A 413 -1.37 14.71 -6.47
C LEU A 413 -1.42 15.15 -7.94
N PRO A 414 -0.32 15.70 -8.48
CA PRO A 414 -0.16 15.90 -9.91
C PRO A 414 -0.25 14.59 -10.71
N GLU A 415 -0.46 14.69 -12.01
CA GLU A 415 -0.53 13.53 -12.92
C GLU A 415 0.72 12.65 -12.89
N ASP A 416 1.89 13.24 -12.62
CA ASP A 416 3.17 12.54 -12.49
C ASP A 416 3.37 11.84 -11.13
N GLY A 417 2.39 11.93 -10.23
CA GLY A 417 2.39 11.29 -8.92
C GLY A 417 3.40 11.81 -7.91
N LYS A 418 4.07 12.96 -8.17
CA LYS A 418 5.16 13.46 -7.32
C LYS A 418 4.79 14.70 -6.54
N ALA A 419 5.14 14.69 -5.25
CA ALA A 419 5.03 15.87 -4.41
C ALA A 419 6.14 15.91 -3.35
N THR A 420 6.53 17.14 -2.98
CA THR A 420 7.41 17.39 -1.84
C THR A 420 6.69 18.29 -0.86
N ILE A 421 6.58 17.86 0.38
CA ILE A 421 5.94 18.58 1.48
C ILE A 421 7.05 19.15 2.38
N VAL A 422 7.04 20.45 2.61
CA VAL A 422 7.97 21.15 3.50
C VAL A 422 7.18 22.00 4.47
N ALA A 423 7.45 21.87 5.76
CA ALA A 423 6.95 22.81 6.76
C ALA A 423 8.09 23.36 7.60
N THR A 424 7.93 24.60 8.01
CA THR A 424 8.78 25.26 8.99
C THR A 424 7.97 25.60 10.23
N PHE A 425 8.63 25.60 11.38
CA PHE A 425 8.02 25.90 12.66
C PHE A 425 8.76 27.06 13.31
N LYS A 426 8.02 27.92 13.98
CA LYS A 426 8.55 29.04 14.76
C LYS A 426 8.14 28.90 16.21
N ALA A 427 8.96 29.42 17.09
CA ALA A 427 8.65 29.47 18.51
C ALA A 427 7.45 30.40 18.76
N ILE A 428 6.54 29.98 19.61
CA ILE A 428 5.39 30.77 20.03
C ILE A 428 5.89 31.93 20.90
N PRO A 429 5.59 33.20 20.56
CA PRO A 429 5.89 34.32 21.42
C PRO A 429 4.98 34.30 22.65
N TYR A 430 5.58 34.48 23.83
CA TYR A 430 4.83 34.53 25.08
C TYR A 430 4.78 35.96 25.65
N GLN A 431 3.71 36.30 26.41
CA GLN A 431 3.53 37.60 27.02
C GLN A 431 3.02 37.47 28.45
N PHE A 432 3.25 38.53 29.23
CA PHE A 432 2.64 38.66 30.52
C PHE A 432 1.14 38.95 30.35
N THR A 433 0.28 38.27 31.10
CA THR A 433 -1.17 38.42 31.09
C THR A 433 -1.68 39.01 32.39
N VAL A 434 -0.90 38.89 33.48
CA VAL A 434 -1.19 39.48 34.80
C VAL A 434 0.11 40.00 35.41
N GLY A 435 0.00 41.09 36.15
CA GLY A 435 1.12 41.65 36.91
C GLY A 435 2.00 42.64 36.13
N GLU A 436 1.66 42.98 34.87
CA GLU A 436 2.40 44.02 34.13
C GLU A 436 2.38 45.35 34.88
N ASN A 437 3.57 45.97 35.03
CA ASN A 437 3.78 47.23 35.72
C ASN A 437 3.28 47.24 37.18
N ALA A 438 3.25 46.08 37.83
CA ALA A 438 2.79 45.93 39.22
C ALA A 438 3.66 46.75 40.18
N THR A 439 3.02 47.45 41.16
CA THR A 439 3.72 48.15 42.21
C THR A 439 3.80 47.26 43.46
N TYR A 440 4.99 47.15 44.05
CA TYR A 440 5.22 46.37 45.24
C TYR A 440 4.48 46.93 46.46
N GLN A 441 3.76 46.09 47.17
CA GLN A 441 2.88 46.42 48.32
C GLN A 441 3.25 45.62 49.59
N ASP A 442 4.52 45.41 49.85
CA ASP A 442 5.04 44.62 50.98
C ASP A 442 4.53 43.16 51.03
N THR A 443 4.24 42.61 49.87
CA THR A 443 3.83 41.21 49.65
C THR A 443 4.56 40.64 48.46
N ASP A 444 4.47 39.32 48.24
CA ASP A 444 4.93 38.70 47.00
C ASP A 444 4.30 39.38 45.77
N LEU A 445 5.06 39.56 44.71
CA LEU A 445 4.55 39.96 43.40
C LEU A 445 4.30 38.75 42.54
N VAL A 446 3.08 38.64 42.01
CA VAL A 446 2.67 37.53 41.17
C VAL A 446 2.46 38.01 39.74
N PHE A 447 3.11 37.34 38.81
CA PHE A 447 3.00 37.55 37.38
C PHE A 447 2.47 36.28 36.72
N THR A 448 1.64 36.40 35.73
CA THR A 448 1.19 35.27 34.90
C THR A 448 1.56 35.52 33.46
N LEU A 449 2.10 34.52 32.82
CA LEU A 449 2.42 34.50 31.39
C LEU A 449 1.55 33.42 30.72
N ASP A 450 1.24 33.63 29.45
CA ASP A 450 0.53 32.63 28.62
C ASP A 450 1.44 31.49 28.14
N GLY A 451 2.72 31.49 28.53
CA GLY A 451 3.70 30.47 28.17
C GLY A 451 3.63 29.21 29.03
N GLU A 452 4.18 28.12 28.50
CA GLU A 452 4.25 26.82 29.17
C GLU A 452 5.31 26.84 30.27
N PHE A 453 4.92 26.53 31.51
CA PHE A 453 5.80 26.64 32.68
C PHE A 453 7.05 25.76 32.62
N ASP A 454 6.95 24.58 32.04
CA ASP A 454 8.06 23.62 31.90
C ASP A 454 9.06 23.97 30.78
N LEU A 455 8.73 24.94 29.95
CA LEU A 455 9.64 25.53 28.95
C LEU A 455 10.40 26.74 29.49
N VAL A 456 10.08 27.25 30.71
CA VAL A 456 10.83 28.36 31.31
C VAL A 456 12.28 27.93 31.52
N ASN A 457 13.20 28.76 31.01
CA ASN A 457 14.64 28.52 31.12
C ASN A 457 15.23 29.34 32.28
N GLN A 458 15.12 30.66 32.24
CA GLN A 458 15.73 31.57 33.22
C GLN A 458 14.84 32.81 33.42
N VAL A 459 15.01 33.44 34.60
CA VAL A 459 14.38 34.70 34.98
C VAL A 459 15.46 35.76 35.21
N PHE A 460 15.26 36.94 34.69
CA PHE A 460 16.21 38.07 34.81
C PHE A 460 15.52 39.27 35.39
N ILE A 461 16.28 40.06 36.20
CA ILE A 461 15.90 41.40 36.67
C ILE A 461 16.95 42.38 36.18
N ASN A 462 16.54 43.42 35.42
CA ASN A 462 17.45 44.42 34.80
C ASN A 462 18.61 43.72 34.04
N GLY A 463 18.31 42.67 33.27
CA GLY A 463 19.29 41.92 32.50
C GLY A 463 20.25 41.01 33.31
N LYS A 464 20.09 40.94 34.64
CA LYS A 464 20.89 40.05 35.50
C LYS A 464 20.05 38.85 35.91
N GLU A 465 20.59 37.63 35.74
CA GLU A 465 19.91 36.39 36.13
C GLU A 465 19.53 36.41 37.61
N LEU A 466 18.26 36.10 37.88
CA LEU A 466 17.69 36.04 39.24
C LEU A 466 17.90 34.63 39.81
N ASN A 467 18.51 34.55 41.00
CA ASN A 467 18.67 33.28 41.70
C ASN A 467 17.27 32.65 41.97
N SER A 468 17.15 31.35 41.68
CA SER A 468 15.90 30.57 41.86
C SER A 468 15.36 30.57 43.27
N SER A 469 16.17 30.86 44.32
CA SER A 469 15.70 31.02 45.67
C SER A 469 14.78 32.22 45.88
N ASN A 470 14.85 33.25 44.99
CA ASN A 470 14.13 34.52 45.07
C ASN A 470 12.77 34.53 44.38
N TYR A 471 12.46 33.47 43.66
CA TYR A 471 11.19 33.33 42.96
C TYR A 471 10.64 31.90 43.04
N MET A 472 9.43 31.71 42.63
CA MET A 472 8.78 30.41 42.47
C MET A 472 8.01 30.42 41.16
N ILE A 473 8.06 29.30 40.40
CA ILE A 473 7.23 29.07 39.21
C ILE A 473 6.30 27.90 39.54
N THR A 474 5.04 28.05 39.23
CA THR A 474 4.03 27.01 39.44
C THR A 474 3.32 26.65 38.15
N GLU A 475 2.82 25.40 38.13
CA GLU A 475 2.12 24.78 37.02
C GLU A 475 0.81 25.49 36.68
N GLY A 476 0.47 25.50 35.41
CA GLY A 476 -0.64 26.21 34.79
C GLY A 476 -0.09 27.04 33.64
N SER A 477 -0.76 28.14 33.23
CA SER A 477 -0.05 29.24 32.55
C SER A 477 1.10 29.62 33.47
N THR A 478 2.31 29.88 32.97
CA THR A 478 3.47 30.17 33.81
C THR A 478 3.13 31.19 34.87
N VAL A 479 3.02 30.79 36.15
CA VAL A 479 2.80 31.72 37.26
C VAL A 479 4.13 31.92 37.98
N LEU A 480 4.72 33.11 37.80
CA LEU A 480 5.95 33.53 38.43
C LEU A 480 5.66 34.39 39.66
N THR A 481 6.12 33.95 40.79
CA THR A 481 6.01 34.69 42.06
C THR A 481 7.39 35.18 42.50
N LEU A 482 7.63 36.49 42.52
CA LEU A 482 8.77 37.12 43.15
C LEU A 482 8.53 37.23 44.66
N LYS A 483 9.44 36.67 45.46
CA LYS A 483 9.28 36.58 46.88
C LYS A 483 9.44 37.94 47.57
N ASN A 484 8.62 38.21 48.55
CA ASN A 484 8.65 39.43 49.37
C ASN A 484 10.02 39.67 49.99
N GLU A 485 10.69 38.59 50.47
CA GLU A 485 12.03 38.68 51.03
C GLU A 485 13.07 39.25 50.07
N TYR A 486 12.99 38.98 48.79
CA TYR A 486 13.80 39.53 47.76
C TYR A 486 13.42 41.00 47.43
N LEU A 487 12.12 41.25 47.30
CA LEU A 487 11.61 42.57 46.91
C LEU A 487 11.91 43.65 47.95
N LYS A 488 11.88 43.32 49.28
CA LYS A 488 12.18 44.21 50.40
C LYS A 488 13.59 44.80 50.37
N VAL A 489 14.57 44.12 49.80
CA VAL A 489 15.97 44.56 49.79
C VAL A 489 16.32 45.36 48.55
N LEU A 490 15.38 45.48 47.58
CA LEU A 490 15.56 46.30 46.41
C LEU A 490 15.45 47.80 46.77
N GLU A 491 16.19 48.63 46.02
CA GLU A 491 16.04 50.09 46.15
C GLU A 491 14.77 50.56 45.41
N GLU A 492 14.30 51.76 45.74
CA GLU A 492 13.21 52.40 45.01
C GLU A 492 13.55 52.56 43.52
N GLY A 493 12.64 52.20 42.65
CA GLY A 493 12.87 52.29 41.22
C GLY A 493 11.96 51.38 40.38
N ILE A 494 12.14 51.45 39.08
CA ILE A 494 11.49 50.60 38.08
C ILE A 494 12.44 49.47 37.72
N TYR A 495 11.95 48.27 37.77
CA TYR A 495 12.73 47.06 37.47
C TYR A 495 12.16 46.36 36.25
N GLU A 496 13.00 45.98 35.30
CA GLU A 496 12.65 45.13 34.17
C GLU A 496 12.71 43.65 34.59
N LEU A 497 11.62 42.92 34.37
CA LEU A 497 11.50 41.47 34.58
C LEU A 497 11.43 40.78 33.21
N THR A 498 12.40 39.92 32.95
CA THR A 498 12.42 39.11 31.72
C THR A 498 12.39 37.62 32.09
N VAL A 499 11.50 36.88 31.42
CA VAL A 499 11.43 35.41 31.48
C VAL A 499 11.84 34.86 30.12
N THR A 500 12.84 33.98 30.12
CA THR A 500 13.29 33.28 28.90
C THR A 500 12.80 31.85 28.86
N TYR A 501 12.60 31.34 27.66
CA TYR A 501 12.12 29.97 27.43
C TYR A 501 13.16 29.15 26.65
N THR A 502 13.11 27.83 26.79
CA THR A 502 14.01 26.90 26.10
C THR A 502 13.87 26.95 24.59
N THR A 503 12.74 27.47 24.07
CA THR A 503 12.49 27.72 22.66
C THR A 503 13.25 28.95 22.10
N GLY A 504 13.95 29.70 22.98
CA GLY A 504 14.71 30.89 22.59
C GLY A 504 13.91 32.19 22.63
N VAL A 505 12.61 32.14 22.89
CA VAL A 505 11.78 33.35 23.07
C VAL A 505 11.89 33.91 24.50
N SER A 506 11.56 35.18 24.67
CA SER A 506 11.50 35.84 25.98
C SER A 506 10.29 36.75 26.06
N ALA A 507 9.76 36.89 27.27
CA ALA A 507 8.73 37.86 27.62
C ALA A 507 9.28 38.87 28.63
N THR A 508 8.98 40.15 28.48
CA THR A 508 9.51 41.20 29.33
C THR A 508 8.38 42.10 29.80
N THR A 509 8.42 42.47 31.07
CA THR A 509 7.55 43.47 31.70
C THR A 509 8.34 44.31 32.70
N THR A 510 7.70 45.25 33.37
CA THR A 510 8.30 46.03 34.47
C THR A 510 7.50 45.85 35.77
N PHE A 511 8.15 46.12 36.91
CA PHE A 511 7.47 46.33 38.18
C PHE A 511 8.13 47.48 38.93
N ILE A 512 7.43 48.05 39.92
CA ILE A 512 7.82 49.26 40.62
C ILE A 512 8.01 48.95 42.11
N ILE A 513 9.15 49.37 42.67
CA ILE A 513 9.41 49.40 44.10
C ILE A 513 9.27 50.84 44.57
N GLU A 514 8.24 51.10 45.40
CA GLU A 514 8.06 52.37 46.09
C GLU A 514 8.35 52.14 47.56
N LYS A 515 9.26 52.90 48.17
CA LYS A 515 9.44 52.90 49.62
C LYS A 515 8.41 53.83 50.23
N GLN A 516 7.59 53.33 51.13
CA GLN A 516 6.79 54.21 51.94
C GLN A 516 7.70 55.10 52.75
N GLU A 517 7.61 56.44 52.61
CA GLU A 517 8.20 57.37 53.58
C GLU A 517 7.56 57.05 54.95
N ASP A 518 8.40 56.82 55.97
CA ASP A 518 7.94 56.63 57.35
C ASP A 518 7.08 57.86 57.74
N GLY A 519 5.77 57.69 57.54
CA GLY A 519 4.80 58.75 57.75
C GLY A 519 4.78 59.20 59.21
N ILE A 520 5.03 60.46 59.42
CA ILE A 520 4.66 61.19 60.65
C ILE A 520 3.19 60.85 60.99
N PRO A 521 2.84 60.47 62.22
CA PRO A 521 1.48 60.11 62.57
C PRO A 521 0.55 61.33 62.36
N SER A 522 -0.25 61.34 61.34
CA SER A 522 -1.31 62.36 61.15
C SER A 522 -2.45 62.08 62.14
N GLU A 523 -2.74 63.09 62.91
CA GLU A 523 -3.91 63.19 63.79
C GLU A 523 -5.19 62.68 63.14
N LYS A 524 -5.90 61.83 63.91
CA LYS A 524 -7.26 61.39 63.56
C LYS A 524 -8.20 62.57 63.34
N VAL A 525 -8.54 62.87 62.10
CA VAL A 525 -9.75 63.60 61.79
C VAL A 525 -10.84 62.60 61.45
N GLU A 526 -11.76 62.46 62.39
CA GLU A 526 -13.00 61.72 62.21
C GLU A 526 -13.91 62.43 61.21
N ASN A 527 -13.91 61.98 59.95
CA ASN A 527 -14.94 62.36 59.00
C ASN A 527 -15.73 61.08 58.63
N THR A 528 -16.94 61.05 59.20
CA THR A 528 -18.00 60.14 58.77
C THR A 528 -18.36 60.44 57.30
N ILE A 529 -17.94 59.54 56.41
CA ILE A 529 -18.48 59.55 55.06
C ILE A 529 -19.19 58.23 54.85
N ASP A 530 -20.47 58.31 54.51
CA ASP A 530 -21.38 57.26 54.14
C ASP A 530 -20.77 56.31 53.10
N ASN A 531 -20.80 55.04 53.40
CA ASN A 531 -20.35 53.97 52.55
C ASN A 531 -21.34 53.76 51.40
N PRO A 532 -20.99 53.99 50.12
CA PRO A 532 -21.88 53.59 49.05
C PRO A 532 -21.80 52.06 48.92
N LYS A 533 -22.96 51.47 49.00
CA LYS A 533 -23.18 50.03 48.77
C LYS A 533 -22.62 49.59 47.42
N THR A 534 -21.49 48.89 47.40
CA THR A 534 -21.06 48.11 46.27
C THR A 534 -21.85 46.81 46.24
N TYR A 535 -23.03 46.88 45.69
CA TYR A 535 -23.69 45.72 45.09
C TYR A 535 -23.43 45.78 43.60
N ASP A 536 -23.09 44.61 42.97
CA ASP A 536 -23.22 44.33 41.55
C ASP A 536 -21.96 44.14 40.67
N SER A 537 -20.93 43.46 41.12
CA SER A 537 -19.99 42.89 40.14
C SER A 537 -19.99 41.35 40.03
N ILE A 538 -20.37 40.66 41.13
CA ILE A 538 -20.35 39.16 41.07
C ILE A 538 -21.51 38.59 40.24
N LEU A 539 -22.69 39.23 40.24
CA LEU A 539 -23.82 38.76 39.43
C LEU A 539 -23.62 38.98 37.90
N PHE A 540 -22.81 39.98 37.50
CA PHE A 540 -22.51 40.23 36.10
C PHE A 540 -21.60 39.13 35.48
N TYR A 541 -20.62 38.65 36.24
CA TYR A 541 -19.75 37.57 35.78
C TYR A 541 -20.45 36.20 35.79
N ILE A 542 -21.38 35.95 36.71
CA ILE A 542 -22.22 34.76 36.72
C ILE A 542 -23.18 34.75 35.51
N GLY A 543 -23.73 35.91 35.13
CA GLY A 543 -24.59 36.06 33.96
C GLY A 543 -23.86 35.78 32.65
N LEU A 544 -22.62 36.27 32.48
CA LEU A 544 -21.79 36.01 31.29
C LEU A 544 -21.36 34.53 31.19
N GLY A 545 -21.04 33.86 32.30
CA GLY A 545 -20.73 32.46 32.34
C GLY A 545 -21.91 31.56 31.93
N LEU A 546 -23.13 31.91 32.35
CA LEU A 546 -24.35 31.17 31.99
C LEU A 546 -24.74 31.35 30.51
N VAL A 547 -24.53 32.52 29.94
CA VAL A 547 -24.80 32.75 28.51
C VAL A 547 -23.84 31.95 27.62
N SER A 548 -22.57 31.83 28.00
CA SER A 548 -21.60 31.01 27.25
C SER A 548 -21.90 29.51 27.29
N VAL A 549 -22.37 28.96 28.42
CA VAL A 549 -22.76 27.56 28.56
C VAL A 549 -24.05 27.26 27.77
N VAL A 550 -25.03 28.16 27.77
CA VAL A 550 -26.27 27.99 26.99
C VAL A 550 -25.99 28.10 25.48
N GLY A 551 -25.05 28.96 25.05
CA GLY A 551 -24.62 29.06 23.66
C GLY A 551 -23.96 27.75 23.15
N LEU A 552 -23.09 27.13 23.94
CA LEU A 552 -22.42 25.86 23.60
C LEU A 552 -23.39 24.68 23.56
N ILE A 553 -24.39 24.62 24.44
CA ILE A 553 -25.41 23.58 24.43
C ILE A 553 -26.37 23.77 23.24
N GLY A 554 -26.72 25.01 22.90
CA GLY A 554 -27.58 25.34 21.76
C GLY A 554 -26.96 24.94 20.42
N THR A 555 -25.67 25.18 20.20
CA THR A 555 -24.95 24.81 18.99
C THR A 555 -24.77 23.29 18.87
N SER A 556 -24.52 22.56 19.96
CA SER A 556 -24.44 21.10 19.96
C SER A 556 -25.78 20.42 19.64
N VAL A 557 -26.90 20.99 20.02
CA VAL A 557 -28.25 20.49 19.70
C VAL A 557 -28.65 20.81 18.27
N TYR A 558 -28.22 21.97 17.72
CA TYR A 558 -28.53 22.36 16.34
C TYR A 558 -27.76 21.48 15.33
N LEU A 559 -26.47 21.24 15.57
CA LEU A 559 -25.65 20.36 14.72
C LEU A 559 -26.10 18.88 14.71
N LYS A 560 -26.80 18.43 15.78
CA LYS A 560 -27.30 17.05 15.85
C LYS A 560 -28.65 16.88 15.13
N LYS A 561 -29.29 17.95 14.66
CA LYS A 561 -30.59 17.93 13.97
C LYS A 561 -30.47 17.99 12.45
N GLU A 562 -29.29 18.33 11.91
CA GLU A 562 -29.02 18.31 10.46
C GLU A 562 -28.41 16.98 9.95
N THR A 563 -28.11 16.03 10.86
CA THR A 563 -27.56 14.70 10.50
C THR A 563 -28.57 13.56 10.70
N ARG A 564 -29.86 13.81 10.44
CA ARG A 564 -30.87 12.74 10.33
C ARG A 564 -31.68 12.89 9.04
#